data_cca1de5ee3ff995c078bc622b29efd29
#
_entry.id   cca1de5ee3ff995c078bc622b29efd29
#
_cell.length_a   1.000
_cell.length_b   1.000
_cell.length_c   1.000
_cell.angle_alpha   90.00
_cell.angle_beta   90.00
_cell.angle_gamma   90.00
#
_symmetry.space_group_name_H-M   'P 1'
#
loop_
_entity.id
_entity.type
_entity.pdbx_description
1 polymer ?
#
loop_
_entity_poly.entity_id
_entity_poly.type
_entity_poly.pdbx_seq_one_letter_code
_entity_poly.pdbx_strand_id
1 'polypeptide(L)'
;MVMKVFKKKPENVNIKRTESLDCKPVKNVHVTETLLENGELLLTYPVMTRPWFANLIRHLGGPSEKTHTKKLQLDILGTAVWELMDGKLTVRQVIQRFATQHQLHSKEAEVSITLFLRDLGKRGIIGLR
;
A
#
# COMPACT_ATOMS: atom_id res chain seq x y z
N MET A 1 30.57 5.67 -13.85
CA MET A 1 29.70 6.12 -12.79
C MET A 1 28.32 5.52 -12.83
N VAL A 2 27.70 5.56 -13.99
CA VAL A 2 26.37 4.97 -14.16
C VAL A 2 26.39 3.47 -13.84
N MET A 3 27.49 2.79 -14.21
CA MET A 3 27.64 1.36 -13.94
C MET A 3 27.70 1.04 -12.47
N LYS A 4 28.30 1.91 -11.64
CA LYS A 4 28.33 1.71 -10.20
C LYS A 4 26.94 1.79 -9.59
N VAL A 5 26.09 2.67 -10.10
CA VAL A 5 24.72 2.79 -9.63
C VAL A 5 23.95 1.52 -9.96
N PHE A 6 24.14 0.96 -11.14
CA PHE A 6 23.47 -0.28 -11.52
C PHE A 6 23.92 -1.45 -10.67
N LYS A 7 25.20 -1.53 -10.35
CA LYS A 7 25.73 -2.60 -9.51
C LYS A 7 25.18 -2.53 -8.08
N LYS A 8 24.92 -1.32 -7.59
CA LYS A 8 24.38 -1.12 -6.24
C LYS A 8 22.89 -1.38 -6.19
N LYS A 9 22.17 -1.25 -7.29
CA LYS A 9 20.73 -1.46 -7.31
C LYS A 9 20.28 -2.83 -6.82
N PRO A 10 20.88 -3.96 -7.26
CA PRO A 10 20.46 -5.26 -6.74
C PRO A 10 20.64 -5.39 -5.23
N GLU A 11 21.76 -4.89 -4.73
CA GLU A 11 22.04 -4.91 -3.30
C GLU A 11 21.06 -4.04 -2.53
N ASN A 12 20.79 -2.84 -3.05
CA ASN A 12 19.84 -1.92 -2.43
C ASN A 12 18.43 -2.48 -2.43
N VAL A 13 18.05 -3.19 -3.49
CA VAL A 13 16.74 -3.83 -3.56
C VAL A 13 16.60 -4.88 -2.46
N ASN A 14 17.63 -5.67 -2.25
CA ASN A 14 17.61 -6.70 -1.20
C ASN A 14 17.53 -6.08 0.20
N ILE A 15 18.31 -5.03 0.44
CA ILE A 15 18.29 -4.31 1.72
C ILE A 15 16.91 -3.69 1.92
N LYS A 16 16.39 -3.01 0.91
CA LYS A 16 15.06 -2.39 0.97
C LYS A 16 13.98 -3.42 1.22
N ARG A 17 14.08 -4.60 0.61
CA ARG A 17 13.12 -5.67 0.83
C ARG A 17 13.12 -6.10 2.29
N THR A 18 14.29 -6.34 2.86
CA THR A 18 14.41 -6.75 4.26
C THR A 18 13.88 -5.65 5.18
N GLU A 19 14.27 -4.41 4.91
CA GLU A 19 13.78 -3.27 5.68
C GLU A 19 12.26 -3.14 5.59
N SER A 20 11.70 -3.31 4.40
CA SER A 20 10.27 -3.23 4.20
C SER A 20 9.51 -4.32 4.95
N LEU A 21 10.09 -5.52 5.03
CA LEU A 21 9.46 -6.61 5.76
C LEU A 21 9.41 -6.34 7.26
N ASP A 22 10.34 -5.55 7.78
CA ASP A 22 10.37 -5.19 9.19
C ASP A 22 9.60 -3.92 9.49
N CYS A 23 9.10 -3.24 8.47
CA CYS A 23 8.25 -2.08 8.65
C CYS A 23 6.81 -2.50 8.93
N LYS A 24 6.06 -1.57 9.49
CA LYS A 24 4.64 -1.76 9.82
C LYS A 24 3.79 -1.04 8.79
N PRO A 25 2.90 -1.73 8.09
CA PRO A 25 1.97 -1.04 7.20
C PRO A 25 0.94 -0.28 8.01
N VAL A 26 0.73 0.97 7.64
CA VAL A 26 -0.19 1.86 8.33
C VAL A 26 -1.20 2.39 7.34
N LYS A 27 -2.47 2.26 7.67
CA LYS A 27 -3.57 2.74 6.82
C LYS A 27 -3.63 4.26 6.83
N ASN A 28 -3.87 4.86 5.67
CA ASN A 28 -4.12 6.28 5.58
C ASN A 28 -5.45 6.60 6.26
N VAL A 29 -5.43 7.59 7.17
CA VAL A 29 -6.62 7.97 7.94
C VAL A 29 -7.75 8.51 7.08
N HIS A 30 -7.46 8.94 5.86
CA HIS A 30 -8.45 9.47 4.94
C HIS A 30 -9.12 8.41 4.07
N VAL A 31 -8.77 7.15 4.27
CA VAL A 31 -9.40 6.03 3.56
C VAL A 31 -10.70 5.66 4.26
N THR A 32 -11.77 5.57 3.48
CA THR A 32 -13.07 5.12 3.98
C THR A 32 -13.30 3.68 3.55
N GLU A 33 -13.74 2.85 4.49
CA GLU A 33 -14.01 1.44 4.26
C GLU A 33 -15.51 1.21 4.16
N THR A 34 -15.95 0.49 3.14
CA THR A 34 -17.34 0.08 2.97
C THR A 34 -17.40 -1.42 2.76
N LEU A 35 -18.05 -2.12 3.65
CA LEU A 35 -18.23 -3.57 3.52
C LEU A 35 -19.38 -3.84 2.55
N LEU A 36 -19.10 -4.60 1.52
CA LEU A 36 -20.09 -4.97 0.51
C LEU A 36 -20.82 -6.23 0.92
N GLU A 37 -21.97 -6.47 0.28
CA GLU A 37 -22.82 -7.63 0.60
C GLU A 37 -22.13 -8.97 0.41
N ASN A 38 -21.21 -9.04 -0.56
CA ASN A 38 -20.47 -10.28 -0.83
C ASN A 38 -19.31 -10.51 0.15
N GLY A 39 -19.13 -9.65 1.14
CA GLY A 39 -18.05 -9.76 2.10
C GLY A 39 -16.75 -9.10 1.66
N GLU A 40 -16.73 -8.54 0.46
CA GLU A 40 -15.56 -7.79 -0.02
C GLU A 40 -15.60 -6.36 0.50
N LEU A 41 -14.42 -5.75 0.58
CA LEU A 41 -14.27 -4.41 1.11
C LEU A 41 -14.03 -3.41 -0.02
N LEU A 42 -14.74 -2.31 0.02
CA LEU A 42 -14.53 -1.20 -0.92
C LEU A 42 -13.81 -0.08 -0.20
N LEU A 43 -12.64 0.30 -0.70
CA LEU A 43 -11.87 1.40 -0.16
C LEU A 43 -12.08 2.64 -1.01
N THR A 44 -12.43 3.75 -0.36
CA THR A 44 -12.52 5.05 -1.01
C THR A 44 -11.37 5.90 -0.48
N TYR A 45 -10.57 6.43 -1.38
CA TYR A 45 -9.37 7.15 -0.98
C TYR A 45 -9.16 8.40 -1.83
N PRO A 46 -8.56 9.46 -1.25
CA PRO A 46 -8.29 10.68 -1.99
C PRO A 46 -7.09 10.51 -2.91
N VAL A 47 -7.17 11.14 -4.08
CA VAL A 47 -6.04 11.22 -4.99
C VAL A 47 -5.33 12.54 -4.75
N MET A 48 -4.08 12.45 -4.32
CA MET A 48 -3.27 13.63 -4.05
C MET A 48 -2.66 14.16 -5.32
N THR A 49 -2.93 15.44 -5.64
CA THR A 49 -2.20 16.14 -6.68
C THR A 49 -0.79 16.41 -6.19
N ARG A 50 0.16 16.43 -7.09
CA ARG A 50 1.53 16.77 -6.73
C ARG A 50 1.58 18.16 -6.11
N PRO A 51 2.29 18.36 -5.00
CA PRO A 51 2.26 19.63 -4.26
C PRO A 51 2.60 20.86 -5.12
N TRP A 52 3.61 20.75 -6.00
CA TRP A 52 3.98 21.89 -6.85
C TRP A 52 2.89 22.25 -7.85
N PHE A 53 2.20 21.26 -8.36
CA PHE A 53 1.11 21.44 -9.30
C PHE A 53 -0.12 22.04 -8.60
N ALA A 54 -0.38 21.58 -7.39
CA ALA A 54 -1.48 22.10 -6.59
C ALA A 54 -1.30 23.62 -6.31
N ASN A 55 -0.07 24.03 -5.99
CA ASN A 55 0.24 25.43 -5.76
C ASN A 55 0.04 26.26 -7.03
N LEU A 56 0.47 25.73 -8.17
CA LEU A 56 0.30 26.41 -9.45
C LEU A 56 -1.17 26.62 -9.79
N ILE A 57 -1.98 25.58 -9.60
CA ILE A 57 -3.42 25.66 -9.84
C ILE A 57 -4.06 26.69 -8.90
N ARG A 58 -3.61 26.73 -7.67
CA ARG A 58 -4.10 27.69 -6.68
C ARG A 58 -3.83 29.12 -7.12
N HIS A 59 -2.63 29.41 -7.63
CA HIS A 59 -2.25 30.73 -8.13
C HIS A 59 -3.04 31.14 -9.35
N LEU A 60 -3.44 30.18 -10.17
CA LEU A 60 -4.23 30.47 -11.37
C LEU A 60 -5.73 30.57 -11.08
N GLY A 61 -6.12 30.43 -9.81
CA GLY A 61 -7.52 30.49 -9.43
C GLY A 61 -8.33 29.29 -9.87
N GLY A 62 -7.67 28.20 -10.26
CA GLY A 62 -8.35 26.98 -10.66
C GLY A 62 -8.99 26.27 -9.49
N PRO A 63 -9.81 25.22 -9.75
CA PRO A 63 -10.48 24.45 -8.72
C PRO A 63 -9.50 23.54 -7.98
N SER A 64 -8.59 24.16 -7.23
CA SER A 64 -7.54 23.45 -6.52
C SER A 64 -8.04 22.58 -5.38
N GLU A 65 -9.29 22.78 -4.98
CA GLU A 65 -9.85 22.09 -3.83
C GLU A 65 -10.66 20.84 -4.21
N LYS A 66 -10.76 20.52 -5.48
CA LYS A 66 -11.43 19.29 -5.88
C LYS A 66 -10.50 18.12 -5.58
N THR A 67 -10.66 17.57 -4.41
CA THR A 67 -10.09 16.27 -4.08
C THR A 67 -10.85 15.24 -4.88
N HIS A 68 -10.18 14.66 -5.86
CA HIS A 68 -10.74 13.51 -6.55
C HIS A 68 -10.60 12.31 -5.62
N THR A 69 -11.68 11.57 -5.48
CA THR A 69 -11.62 10.29 -4.77
C THR A 69 -11.67 9.16 -5.77
N LYS A 70 -10.95 8.10 -5.45
CA LYS A 70 -10.99 6.85 -6.21
C LYS A 70 -11.45 5.75 -5.31
N LYS A 71 -11.94 4.68 -5.92
CA LYS A 71 -12.41 3.51 -5.21
C LYS A 71 -11.61 2.30 -5.64
N LEU A 72 -11.32 1.44 -4.69
CA LEU A 72 -10.65 0.16 -4.94
C LEU A 72 -11.41 -0.92 -4.19
N GLN A 73 -11.94 -1.88 -4.93
CA GLN A 73 -12.59 -3.02 -4.32
C GLN A 73 -11.57 -4.11 -4.07
N LEU A 74 -11.49 -4.58 -2.83
CA LEU A 74 -10.63 -5.68 -2.45
C LEU A 74 -11.41 -6.98 -2.53
N ASP A 75 -10.82 -8.00 -3.13
CA ASP A 75 -11.42 -9.33 -3.10
C ASP A 75 -11.36 -9.91 -1.70
N ILE A 76 -11.84 -11.13 -1.53
CA ILE A 76 -11.88 -11.78 -0.21
C ILE A 76 -10.48 -11.87 0.40
N LEU A 77 -9.48 -12.24 -0.39
CA LEU A 77 -8.11 -12.37 0.11
C LEU A 77 -7.50 -11.00 0.43
N GLY A 78 -7.71 -10.01 -0.43
CA GLY A 78 -7.25 -8.65 -0.16
C GLY A 78 -7.90 -8.05 1.06
N THR A 79 -9.19 -8.32 1.26
CA THR A 79 -9.91 -7.90 2.46
C THR A 79 -9.30 -8.52 3.71
N ALA A 80 -8.95 -9.80 3.66
CA ALA A 80 -8.31 -10.50 4.77
C ALA A 80 -6.95 -9.88 5.12
N VAL A 81 -6.14 -9.56 4.12
CA VAL A 81 -4.86 -8.88 4.36
C VAL A 81 -5.08 -7.50 4.98
N TRP A 82 -6.04 -6.76 4.45
CA TRP A 82 -6.36 -5.43 4.97
C TRP A 82 -6.73 -5.47 6.46
N GLU A 83 -7.52 -6.46 6.84
CA GLU A 83 -7.93 -6.60 8.24
C GLU A 83 -6.78 -6.95 9.17
N LEU A 84 -5.74 -7.62 8.66
CA LEU A 84 -4.55 -7.92 9.46
C LEU A 84 -3.68 -6.70 9.72
N MET A 85 -3.83 -5.64 8.92
CA MET A 85 -3.02 -4.43 9.08
C MET A 85 -3.60 -3.55 10.17
N ASP A 86 -3.12 -3.73 11.39
CA ASP A 86 -3.57 -2.99 12.57
C ASP A 86 -2.63 -1.85 12.99
N GLY A 87 -1.58 -1.61 12.21
CA GLY A 87 -0.55 -0.62 12.53
C GLY A 87 0.49 -1.10 13.50
N LYS A 88 0.34 -2.30 14.05
CA LYS A 88 1.27 -2.90 15.02
C LYS A 88 2.07 -4.05 14.41
N LEU A 89 1.48 -4.80 13.51
CA LEU A 89 2.15 -5.92 12.87
C LEU A 89 3.09 -5.42 11.78
N THR A 90 4.26 -6.03 11.69
CA THR A 90 5.17 -5.80 10.57
C THR A 90 4.64 -6.50 9.32
N VAL A 91 5.17 -6.11 8.17
CA VAL A 91 4.83 -6.78 6.92
C VAL A 91 5.11 -8.28 7.04
N ARG A 92 6.25 -8.63 7.63
CA ARG A 92 6.63 -10.04 7.85
C ARG A 92 5.58 -10.78 8.67
N GLN A 93 5.09 -10.17 9.73
CA GLN A 93 4.06 -10.78 10.58
C GLN A 93 2.72 -10.91 9.87
N VAL A 94 2.35 -9.92 9.07
CA VAL A 94 1.14 -9.99 8.24
C VAL A 94 1.23 -11.17 7.28
N ILE A 95 2.38 -11.34 6.61
CA ILE A 95 2.61 -12.44 5.69
C ILE A 95 2.49 -13.78 6.42
N GLN A 96 3.12 -13.90 7.57
CA GLN A 96 3.09 -15.16 8.34
C GLN A 96 1.69 -15.53 8.78
N ARG A 97 0.94 -14.56 9.31
CA ARG A 97 -0.44 -14.81 9.74
C ARG A 97 -1.35 -15.17 8.58
N PHE A 98 -1.21 -14.45 7.47
CA PHE A 98 -2.01 -14.73 6.28
C PHE A 98 -1.71 -16.12 5.74
N ALA A 99 -0.43 -16.49 5.65
CA ALA A 99 -0.03 -17.80 5.17
C ALA A 99 -0.60 -18.91 6.06
N THR A 100 -0.56 -18.73 7.38
CA THR A 100 -1.10 -19.71 8.31
C THR A 100 -2.62 -19.82 8.20
N GLN A 101 -3.32 -18.69 8.14
CA GLN A 101 -4.78 -18.69 8.07
C GLN A 101 -5.32 -19.31 6.80
N HIS A 102 -4.61 -19.14 5.69
CA HIS A 102 -5.07 -19.63 4.38
C HIS A 102 -4.31 -20.85 3.90
N GLN A 103 -3.46 -21.43 4.75
CA GLN A 103 -2.67 -22.62 4.45
C GLN A 103 -1.87 -22.46 3.16
N LEU A 104 -1.24 -21.31 3.00
CA LEU A 104 -0.41 -21.00 1.85
C LEU A 104 1.05 -21.23 2.18
N HIS A 105 1.82 -21.53 1.15
CA HIS A 105 3.27 -21.57 1.29
C HIS A 105 3.76 -20.16 1.61
N SER A 106 4.72 -20.05 2.54
CA SER A 106 5.17 -18.74 3.01
C SER A 106 5.73 -17.88 1.89
N LYS A 107 6.39 -18.47 0.92
CA LYS A 107 6.96 -17.73 -0.21
C LYS A 107 5.87 -17.21 -1.15
N GLU A 108 4.84 -17.99 -1.41
CA GLU A 108 3.70 -17.54 -2.19
C GLU A 108 3.00 -16.37 -1.51
N ALA A 109 2.77 -16.49 -0.20
CA ALA A 109 2.15 -15.44 0.58
C ALA A 109 3.01 -14.16 0.54
N GLU A 110 4.33 -14.31 0.68
CA GLU A 110 5.23 -13.16 0.64
C GLU A 110 5.13 -12.41 -0.68
N VAL A 111 5.17 -13.13 -1.81
CA VAL A 111 5.10 -12.49 -3.12
C VAL A 111 3.76 -11.81 -3.32
N SER A 112 2.67 -12.49 -3.01
CA SER A 112 1.33 -11.95 -3.21
C SER A 112 1.09 -10.72 -2.35
N ILE A 113 1.42 -10.80 -1.07
CA ILE A 113 1.18 -9.68 -0.14
C ILE A 113 2.11 -8.52 -0.47
N THR A 114 3.36 -8.78 -0.81
CA THR A 114 4.29 -7.72 -1.17
C THR A 114 3.79 -6.92 -2.38
N LEU A 115 3.30 -7.60 -3.40
CA LEU A 115 2.73 -6.94 -4.57
C LEU A 115 1.47 -6.15 -4.21
N PHE A 116 0.62 -6.72 -3.39
CA PHE A 116 -0.60 -6.07 -2.93
C PHE A 116 -0.29 -4.80 -2.15
N LEU A 117 0.61 -4.88 -1.17
CA LEU A 117 0.98 -3.72 -0.37
C LEU A 117 1.68 -2.65 -1.20
N ARG A 118 2.48 -3.06 -2.18
CA ARG A 118 3.12 -2.12 -3.10
C ARG A 118 2.08 -1.34 -3.89
N ASP A 119 1.06 -2.01 -4.39
CA ASP A 119 -0.04 -1.35 -5.11
C ASP A 119 -0.78 -0.38 -4.21
N LEU A 120 -1.11 -0.80 -2.99
CA LEU A 120 -1.77 0.09 -2.02
C LEU A 120 -0.90 1.30 -1.69
N GLY A 121 0.41 1.10 -1.56
CA GLY A 121 1.35 2.19 -1.29
C GLY A 121 1.43 3.19 -2.43
N LYS A 122 1.43 2.71 -3.67
CA LYS A 122 1.44 3.57 -4.84
C LYS A 122 0.18 4.42 -4.95
N ARG A 123 -0.94 3.89 -4.49
CA ARG A 123 -2.21 4.62 -4.48
C ARG A 123 -2.32 5.58 -3.30
N GLY A 124 -1.41 5.53 -2.36
CA GLY A 124 -1.46 6.37 -1.17
C GLY A 124 -2.43 5.85 -0.11
N ILE A 125 -2.87 4.61 -0.23
CA ILE A 125 -3.81 4.00 0.71
C ILE A 125 -3.13 3.59 1.99
N ILE A 126 -1.87 3.15 1.90
CA ILE A 126 -1.05 2.80 3.06
C ILE A 126 0.32 3.45 2.97
N GLY A 127 0.97 3.54 4.13
CA GLY A 127 2.40 3.84 4.22
C GLY A 127 3.09 2.78 5.05
N LEU A 128 4.40 2.80 5.07
CA LEU A 128 5.21 1.93 5.91
C LEU A 128 5.90 2.77 6.99
N ARG A 129 5.94 2.26 8.20
CA ARG A 129 6.55 2.95 9.32
C ARG A 129 7.60 2.09 10.01
#